data_609c0fcd8ebecda131052ac293093aae
#
_entry.id   609c0fcd8ebecda131052ac293093aae
#
_cell.length_a   1.000
_cell.length_b   1.000
_cell.length_c   1.000
_cell.angle_alpha   90.00
_cell.angle_beta   90.00
_cell.angle_gamma   90.00
#
_symmetry.space_group_name_H-M   'P 1'
#
loop_
_entity.id
_entity.type
_entity.pdbx_description
1 polymer ?
#
loop_
_entity_poly.entity_id
_entity_poly.type
_entity_poly.pdbx_seq_one_letter_code
_entity_poly.pdbx_strand_id
1 'polypeptide(L)'
;MGKVILVCGKIGSGKTTYANALAEKYNAVIFAHDEIMLGLFGAELYENDKEQFFKYAPWVEEYVKRKSGESAKAGATAICANGFWSRAERDELRKFYTDMGISCELHYIDTPEEQRHKYIQKRNDEIRGGDLGYIFTDDSDINHYFEVPDEDEITVRVTFERKSS
;
A
#
# COMPACT_ATOMS: atom_id res chain seq x y z
N MET A 1 -9.32 16.76 -14.39
CA MET A 1 -9.38 15.32 -14.11
C MET A 1 -8.45 15.01 -12.95
N GLY A 2 -8.81 14.10 -12.10
CA GLY A 2 -7.96 13.65 -11.00
C GLY A 2 -6.84 12.74 -11.45
N LYS A 3 -6.15 12.15 -10.48
CA LYS A 3 -5.05 11.21 -10.73
C LYS A 3 -5.10 10.06 -9.73
N VAL A 4 -4.38 8.99 -10.04
CA VAL A 4 -4.12 7.88 -9.12
C VAL A 4 -2.66 7.92 -8.69
N ILE A 5 -2.41 7.79 -7.40
CA ILE A 5 -1.08 7.64 -6.82
C ILE A 5 -0.97 6.25 -6.20
N LEU A 6 -0.04 5.45 -6.70
CA LEU A 6 0.30 4.16 -6.13
C LEU A 6 1.43 4.35 -5.11
N VAL A 7 1.17 4.08 -3.84
CA VAL A 7 2.18 4.12 -2.78
C VAL A 7 2.72 2.71 -2.58
N CYS A 8 3.95 2.50 -3.00
CA CYS A 8 4.62 1.21 -3.11
C CYS A 8 5.77 1.10 -2.09
N GLY A 9 5.94 -0.06 -1.51
CA GLY A 9 7.04 -0.34 -0.59
C GLY A 9 6.86 -1.65 0.15
N LYS A 10 7.94 -2.09 0.78
CA LYS A 10 7.96 -3.30 1.60
C LYS A 10 7.09 -3.16 2.85
N ILE A 11 6.77 -4.27 3.49
CA ILE A 11 6.10 -4.27 4.80
C ILE A 11 6.91 -3.42 5.79
N GLY A 12 6.23 -2.57 6.54
CA GLY A 12 6.85 -1.69 7.53
C GLY A 12 7.61 -0.50 6.96
N SER A 13 7.44 -0.17 5.69
CA SER A 13 8.13 0.96 5.06
C SER A 13 7.55 2.35 5.42
N GLY A 14 6.36 2.41 6.02
CA GLY A 14 5.68 3.67 6.36
C GLY A 14 4.67 4.14 5.31
N LYS A 15 4.16 3.24 4.48
CA LYS A 15 3.18 3.55 3.43
C LYS A 15 1.94 4.26 3.96
N THR A 16 1.37 3.78 5.06
CA THR A 16 0.15 4.35 5.65
C THR A 16 0.37 5.79 6.10
N THR A 17 1.46 6.06 6.81
CA THR A 17 1.81 7.41 7.26
C THR A 17 1.99 8.36 6.09
N TYR A 18 2.71 7.92 5.06
CA TYR A 18 2.93 8.71 3.85
C TYR A 18 1.62 8.97 3.09
N ALA A 19 0.79 7.93 2.92
CA ALA A 19 -0.50 8.06 2.25
C ALA A 19 -1.43 9.04 2.96
N ASN A 20 -1.47 9.02 4.30
CA ASN A 20 -2.25 9.97 5.08
C ASN A 20 -1.78 11.41 4.87
N ALA A 21 -0.48 11.66 4.86
CA ALA A 21 0.08 12.98 4.59
C ALA A 21 -0.26 13.46 3.17
N LEU A 22 -0.21 12.58 2.17
CA LEU A 22 -0.64 12.90 0.81
C LEU A 22 -2.14 13.20 0.73
N ALA A 23 -2.96 12.44 1.44
CA ALA A 23 -4.41 12.64 1.46
C ALA A 23 -4.78 14.02 1.99
N GLU A 24 -4.13 14.46 3.05
CA GLU A 24 -4.30 15.83 3.57
C GLU A 24 -3.85 16.88 2.55
N LYS A 25 -2.67 16.69 1.96
CA LYS A 25 -2.10 17.64 0.98
C LYS A 25 -2.97 17.83 -0.25
N TYR A 26 -3.55 16.75 -0.77
CA TYR A 26 -4.32 16.77 -2.03
C TYR A 26 -5.84 16.72 -1.82
N ASN A 27 -6.33 16.70 -0.59
CA ASN A 27 -7.73 16.41 -0.28
C ASN A 27 -8.19 15.14 -1.01
N ALA A 28 -7.41 14.07 -0.84
CA ALA A 28 -7.52 12.83 -1.60
C ALA A 28 -8.24 11.73 -0.83
N VAL A 29 -8.76 10.76 -1.57
CA VAL A 29 -9.34 9.53 -1.01
C VAL A 29 -8.27 8.44 -0.98
N ILE A 30 -8.13 7.74 0.16
CA ILE A 30 -7.23 6.60 0.30
C ILE A 30 -8.00 5.30 0.10
N PHE A 31 -7.44 4.43 -0.75
CA PHE A 31 -7.84 3.04 -0.89
C PHE A 31 -6.69 2.16 -0.42
N ALA A 32 -6.78 1.67 0.81
CA ALA A 32 -5.79 0.78 1.40
C ALA A 32 -6.38 -0.64 1.49
N HIS A 33 -5.77 -1.58 0.78
CA HIS A 33 -6.24 -2.97 0.70
C HIS A 33 -6.38 -3.60 2.09
N ASP A 34 -5.36 -3.46 2.94
CA ASP A 34 -5.37 -4.04 4.29
C ASP A 34 -6.45 -3.44 5.17
N GLU A 35 -6.68 -2.13 5.09
CA GLU A 35 -7.76 -1.45 5.81
C GLU A 35 -9.13 -1.97 5.39
N ILE A 36 -9.33 -2.19 4.10
CA ILE A 36 -10.59 -2.72 3.58
C ILE A 36 -10.79 -4.17 4.03
N MET A 37 -9.77 -5.01 3.93
CA MET A 37 -9.83 -6.40 4.40
C MET A 37 -10.13 -6.48 5.89
N LEU A 38 -9.44 -5.67 6.71
CA LEU A 38 -9.68 -5.58 8.15
C LEU A 38 -11.09 -5.08 8.48
N GLY A 39 -11.56 -4.07 7.76
CA GLY A 39 -12.89 -3.48 7.96
C GLY A 39 -14.03 -4.43 7.59
N LEU A 40 -13.85 -5.27 6.59
CA LEU A 40 -14.86 -6.22 6.14
C LEU A 40 -14.84 -7.54 6.91
N PHE A 41 -13.66 -8.06 7.26
CA PHE A 41 -13.50 -9.43 7.74
C PHE A 41 -12.83 -9.53 9.12
N GLY A 42 -12.29 -8.44 9.66
CA GLY A 42 -11.50 -8.46 10.89
C GLY A 42 -10.12 -9.11 10.72
N ALA A 43 -9.29 -9.04 11.76
CA ALA A 43 -7.96 -9.68 11.76
C ALA A 43 -8.05 -11.21 11.84
N GLU A 44 -9.11 -11.71 12.41
CA GLU A 44 -9.35 -13.14 12.68
C GLU A 44 -9.35 -13.99 11.40
N LEU A 45 -9.80 -13.43 10.26
CA LEU A 45 -9.80 -14.16 8.99
C LEU A 45 -8.38 -14.54 8.58
N TYR A 46 -7.43 -13.61 8.66
CA TYR A 46 -6.02 -13.89 8.33
C TYR A 46 -5.38 -14.87 9.32
N GLU A 47 -5.72 -14.76 10.61
CA GLU A 47 -5.14 -15.59 11.66
C GLU A 47 -5.67 -17.03 11.61
N ASN A 48 -6.95 -17.22 11.36
CA ASN A 48 -7.64 -18.49 11.52
C ASN A 48 -7.97 -19.20 10.19
N ASP A 49 -8.08 -18.48 9.08
CA ASP A 49 -8.42 -19.02 7.76
C ASP A 49 -7.72 -18.26 6.62
N LYS A 50 -6.42 -18.50 6.50
CA LYS A 50 -5.60 -17.88 5.45
C LYS A 50 -6.06 -18.23 4.03
N GLU A 51 -6.61 -19.42 3.82
CA GLU A 51 -7.12 -19.83 2.51
C GLU A 51 -8.26 -18.92 2.07
N GLN A 52 -9.21 -18.66 2.97
CA GLN A 52 -10.33 -17.76 2.71
C GLN A 52 -9.87 -16.31 2.54
N PHE A 53 -8.90 -15.87 3.35
CA PHE A 53 -8.30 -14.55 3.22
C PHE A 53 -7.71 -14.34 1.82
N PHE A 54 -6.87 -15.26 1.35
CA PHE A 54 -6.24 -15.17 0.03
C PHE A 54 -7.21 -15.39 -1.12
N LYS A 55 -8.36 -16.01 -0.87
CA LYS A 55 -9.46 -16.09 -1.86
C LYS A 55 -10.13 -14.72 -2.06
N TYR A 56 -10.32 -13.94 -1.00
CA TYR A 56 -10.99 -12.65 -1.08
C TYR A 56 -10.07 -11.50 -1.47
N ALA A 57 -8.79 -11.58 -1.16
CA ALA A 57 -7.84 -10.52 -1.41
C ALA A 57 -7.82 -10.02 -2.88
N PRO A 58 -7.82 -10.90 -3.91
CA PRO A 58 -7.87 -10.45 -5.30
C PRO A 58 -9.17 -9.71 -5.68
N TRP A 59 -10.29 -10.04 -5.04
CA TRP A 59 -11.56 -9.34 -5.28
C TRP A 59 -11.53 -7.92 -4.73
N VAL A 60 -10.91 -7.74 -3.57
CA VAL A 60 -10.69 -6.40 -2.99
C VAL A 60 -9.72 -5.60 -3.85
N GLU A 61 -8.64 -6.20 -4.34
CA GLU A 61 -7.70 -5.55 -5.25
C GLU A 61 -8.38 -5.06 -6.53
N GLU A 62 -9.21 -5.90 -7.15
CA GLU A 62 -9.96 -5.53 -8.36
C GLU A 62 -10.98 -4.41 -8.08
N TYR A 63 -11.64 -4.46 -6.93
CA TYR A 63 -12.55 -3.40 -6.50
C TYR A 63 -11.81 -2.07 -6.31
N VAL A 64 -10.66 -2.08 -5.63
CA VAL A 64 -9.83 -0.90 -5.41
C VAL A 64 -9.35 -0.31 -6.74
N LYS A 65 -8.84 -1.15 -7.64
CA LYS A 65 -8.39 -0.73 -8.97
C LYS A 65 -9.50 0.01 -9.73
N ARG A 66 -10.68 -0.56 -9.77
CA ARG A 66 -11.81 0.03 -10.46
C ARG A 66 -12.29 1.33 -9.78
N LYS A 67 -12.45 1.32 -8.46
CA LYS A 67 -12.99 2.48 -7.71
C LYS A 67 -12.02 3.66 -7.65
N SER A 68 -10.73 3.42 -7.56
CA SER A 68 -9.74 4.49 -7.64
C SER A 68 -9.74 5.15 -9.03
N GLY A 69 -9.87 4.36 -10.10
CA GLY A 69 -10.03 4.89 -11.46
C GLY A 69 -11.29 5.72 -11.64
N GLU A 70 -12.43 5.23 -11.16
CA GLU A 70 -13.69 5.98 -11.19
C GLU A 70 -13.59 7.31 -10.41
N SER A 71 -12.95 7.29 -9.24
CA SER A 71 -12.72 8.49 -8.42
C SER A 71 -11.87 9.52 -9.15
N ALA A 72 -10.80 9.08 -9.81
CA ALA A 72 -9.94 9.94 -10.60
C ALA A 72 -10.68 10.55 -11.82
N LYS A 73 -11.52 9.78 -12.48
CA LYS A 73 -12.38 10.29 -13.56
C LYS A 73 -13.36 11.35 -13.06
N ALA A 74 -13.86 11.21 -11.85
CA ALA A 74 -14.73 12.20 -11.22
C ALA A 74 -13.99 13.45 -10.73
N GLY A 75 -12.69 13.54 -10.91
CA GLY A 75 -11.86 14.70 -10.58
C GLY A 75 -11.13 14.61 -9.25
N ALA A 76 -11.26 13.49 -8.51
CA ALA A 76 -10.56 13.31 -7.24
C ALA A 76 -9.14 12.79 -7.44
N THR A 77 -8.28 13.06 -6.48
CA THR A 77 -7.01 12.31 -6.35
C THR A 77 -7.29 11.06 -5.52
N ALA A 78 -6.97 9.90 -6.06
CA ALA A 78 -7.08 8.61 -5.38
C ALA A 78 -5.69 8.09 -5.03
N ILE A 79 -5.50 7.69 -3.77
CA ILE A 79 -4.24 7.13 -3.28
C ILE A 79 -4.47 5.64 -2.99
N CYS A 80 -3.74 4.77 -3.68
CA CYS A 80 -3.76 3.34 -3.42
C CYS A 80 -2.51 2.96 -2.64
N ALA A 81 -2.69 2.57 -1.37
CA ALA A 81 -1.60 2.12 -0.51
C ALA A 81 -1.63 0.59 -0.40
N ASN A 82 -0.69 -0.06 -1.08
CA ASN A 82 -0.48 -1.50 -1.06
C ASN A 82 1.00 -1.81 -1.32
N GLY A 83 1.39 -3.07 -1.18
CA GLY A 83 2.77 -3.48 -1.45
C GLY A 83 3.19 -3.25 -2.91
N PHE A 84 2.34 -3.62 -3.86
CA PHE A 84 2.64 -3.63 -5.30
C PHE A 84 3.95 -4.35 -5.58
N TRP A 85 3.96 -5.66 -5.27
CA TRP A 85 5.15 -6.48 -5.10
C TRP A 85 5.96 -6.71 -6.35
N SER A 86 5.31 -6.90 -7.51
CA SER A 86 6.01 -7.23 -8.75
C SER A 86 5.94 -6.11 -9.78
N ARG A 87 6.93 -6.08 -10.66
CA ARG A 87 6.94 -5.20 -11.83
C ARG A 87 5.71 -5.44 -12.71
N ALA A 88 5.36 -6.72 -12.92
CA ALA A 88 4.21 -7.10 -13.75
C ALA A 88 2.90 -6.52 -13.22
N GLU A 89 2.66 -6.61 -11.90
CA GLU A 89 1.49 -6.01 -11.24
C GLU A 89 1.46 -4.50 -11.44
N ARG A 90 2.57 -3.82 -11.21
CA ARG A 90 2.66 -2.37 -11.36
C ARG A 90 2.45 -1.92 -12.81
N ASP A 91 2.99 -2.66 -13.79
CA ASP A 91 2.80 -2.39 -15.22
C ASP A 91 1.34 -2.57 -15.63
N GLU A 92 0.67 -3.61 -15.13
CA GLU A 92 -0.76 -3.84 -15.38
C GLU A 92 -1.62 -2.69 -14.84
N LEU A 93 -1.36 -2.24 -13.62
CA LEU A 93 -2.06 -1.11 -13.02
C LEU A 93 -1.86 0.19 -13.80
N ARG A 94 -0.60 0.50 -14.17
CA ARG A 94 -0.31 1.68 -14.98
C ARG A 94 -1.03 1.64 -16.32
N LYS A 95 -1.01 0.48 -16.97
CA LYS A 95 -1.73 0.30 -18.24
C LYS A 95 -3.23 0.51 -18.06
N PHE A 96 -3.82 -0.08 -17.04
CA PHE A 96 -5.24 0.06 -16.73
C PHE A 96 -5.65 1.54 -16.59
N TYR A 97 -4.94 2.32 -15.78
CA TYR A 97 -5.27 3.73 -15.61
C TYR A 97 -4.97 4.57 -16.86
N THR A 98 -3.89 4.28 -17.56
CA THR A 98 -3.56 4.96 -18.83
C THR A 98 -4.64 4.70 -19.89
N ASP A 99 -5.12 3.48 -20.02
CA ASP A 99 -6.21 3.13 -20.95
C ASP A 99 -7.53 3.85 -20.59
N MET A 100 -7.72 4.21 -19.33
CA MET A 100 -8.82 5.06 -18.87
C MET A 100 -8.58 6.56 -19.11
N GLY A 101 -7.42 6.95 -19.60
CA GLY A 101 -7.01 8.37 -19.75
C GLY A 101 -6.66 9.04 -18.41
N ILE A 102 -6.27 8.26 -17.41
CA ILE A 102 -5.96 8.75 -16.06
C ILE A 102 -4.45 8.78 -15.84
N SER A 103 -3.94 9.90 -15.29
CA SER A 103 -2.56 9.99 -14.82
C SER A 103 -2.33 9.07 -13.63
N CYS A 104 -1.29 8.24 -13.71
CA CYS A 104 -0.90 7.32 -12.65
C CYS A 104 0.55 7.60 -12.22
N GLU A 105 0.74 7.92 -10.96
CA GLU A 105 2.06 8.12 -10.36
C GLU A 105 2.44 6.94 -9.49
N LEU A 106 3.72 6.60 -9.43
CA LEU A 106 4.28 5.62 -8.49
C LEU A 106 5.17 6.35 -7.48
N HIS A 107 4.78 6.32 -6.22
CA HIS A 107 5.57 6.83 -5.10
C HIS A 107 6.18 5.64 -4.36
N TYR A 108 7.48 5.46 -4.48
CA TYR A 108 8.21 4.37 -3.85
C TYR A 108 8.80 4.80 -2.51
N ILE A 109 8.41 4.10 -1.45
CA ILE A 109 8.91 4.34 -0.10
C ILE A 109 10.11 3.43 0.16
N ASP A 110 11.29 4.03 0.07
CA ASP A 110 12.59 3.36 0.21
C ASP A 110 13.09 3.51 1.65
N THR A 111 12.63 2.64 2.53
CA THR A 111 12.98 2.64 3.95
C THR A 111 14.00 1.54 4.24
N PRO A 112 15.13 1.86 4.92
CA PRO A 112 16.12 0.86 5.30
C PRO A 112 15.53 -0.27 6.14
N GLU A 113 16.06 -1.46 5.99
CA GLU A 113 15.58 -2.68 6.68
C GLU A 113 15.54 -2.51 8.21
N GLU A 114 16.59 -1.96 8.81
CA GLU A 114 16.63 -1.69 10.25
C GLU A 114 15.46 -0.81 10.71
N GLN A 115 15.13 0.20 9.93
CA GLN A 115 14.03 1.11 10.26
C GLN A 115 12.67 0.44 10.04
N ARG A 116 12.54 -0.39 9.00
CA ARG A 116 11.32 -1.17 8.76
C ARG A 116 11.02 -2.11 9.93
N HIS A 117 12.05 -2.81 10.43
CA HIS A 117 11.90 -3.69 11.59
C HIS A 117 11.43 -2.94 12.84
N LYS A 118 11.94 -1.73 13.09
CA LYS A 118 11.48 -0.88 14.19
C LYS A 118 10.00 -0.49 14.04
N TYR A 119 9.58 -0.15 12.83
CA TYR A 119 8.18 0.19 12.55
C TYR A 119 7.25 -1.03 12.72
N ILE A 120 7.67 -2.20 12.26
CA ILE A 120 6.91 -3.45 12.41
C ILE A 120 6.78 -3.79 13.88
N GLN A 121 7.86 -3.74 14.67
CA GLN A 121 7.83 -4.01 16.09
C GLN A 121 6.89 -3.06 16.83
N LYS A 122 7.02 -1.76 16.58
CA LYS A 122 6.11 -0.76 17.17
C LYS A 122 4.66 -1.07 16.82
N ARG A 123 4.36 -1.35 15.56
CA ARG A 123 3.00 -1.67 15.11
C ARG A 123 2.46 -2.94 15.76
N ASN A 124 3.28 -3.99 15.85
CA ASN A 124 2.90 -5.22 16.52
C ASN A 124 2.55 -4.98 18.00
N ASP A 125 3.32 -4.13 18.69
CA ASP A 125 3.06 -3.79 20.09
C ASP A 125 1.75 -3.00 20.25
N GLU A 126 1.47 -2.07 19.35
CA GLU A 126 0.20 -1.33 19.29
C GLU A 126 -0.99 -2.28 19.07
N ILE A 127 -0.85 -3.25 18.18
CA ILE A 127 -1.90 -4.26 17.92
C ILE A 127 -2.12 -5.16 19.13
N ARG A 128 -1.05 -5.60 19.79
CA ARG A 128 -1.16 -6.39 21.05
C ARG A 128 -1.78 -5.57 22.17
N GLY A 129 -1.65 -4.25 22.15
CA GLY A 129 -2.29 -3.30 23.06
C GLY A 129 -3.75 -3.00 22.77
N GLY A 130 -4.32 -3.53 21.67
CA GLY A 130 -5.73 -3.40 21.31
C GLY A 130 -6.04 -2.72 19.99
N ASP A 131 -5.04 -2.21 19.24
CA ASP A 131 -5.25 -1.66 17.91
C ASP A 131 -5.61 -2.77 16.92
N LEU A 132 -6.44 -2.42 15.95
CA LEU A 132 -6.78 -3.34 14.86
C LEU A 132 -5.65 -3.43 13.85
N GLY A 133 -5.23 -4.63 13.48
CA GLY A 133 -4.20 -4.85 12.48
C GLY A 133 -3.70 -6.28 12.42
N TYR A 134 -2.77 -6.53 11.50
CA TYR A 134 -2.09 -7.82 11.36
C TYR A 134 -0.73 -7.78 12.04
N ILE A 135 -0.41 -8.81 12.82
CA ILE A 135 0.91 -8.99 13.43
C ILE A 135 1.83 -9.67 12.42
N PHE A 136 2.99 -9.06 12.18
CA PHE A 136 4.04 -9.63 11.35
C PHE A 136 5.19 -10.12 12.23
N THR A 137 5.68 -11.32 11.93
CA THR A 137 6.86 -11.92 12.56
C THR A 137 7.97 -12.08 11.52
N ASP A 138 9.18 -12.38 11.97
CA ASP A 138 10.32 -12.65 11.06
C ASP A 138 10.01 -13.79 10.09
N ASP A 139 9.27 -14.82 10.55
CA ASP A 139 8.84 -15.95 9.72
C ASP A 139 7.79 -15.57 8.66
N SER A 140 7.13 -14.44 8.82
CA SER A 140 6.15 -13.91 7.86
C SER A 140 6.74 -12.86 6.92
N ASP A 141 8.04 -12.63 6.94
CA ASP A 141 8.69 -11.67 6.05
C ASP A 141 8.72 -12.17 4.61
N ILE A 142 7.77 -11.68 3.82
CA ILE A 142 7.67 -11.98 2.39
C ILE A 142 8.35 -10.91 1.52
N ASN A 143 9.09 -9.99 2.13
CA ASN A 143 9.72 -8.88 1.40
C ASN A 143 10.79 -9.34 0.39
N HIS A 144 11.30 -10.58 0.50
CA HIS A 144 12.20 -11.14 -0.51
C HIS A 144 11.53 -11.38 -1.87
N TYR A 145 10.20 -11.43 -1.94
CA TYR A 145 9.45 -11.48 -3.19
C TYR A 145 9.22 -10.09 -3.79
N PHE A 146 9.58 -9.03 -3.07
CA PHE A 146 9.38 -7.66 -3.52
C PHE A 146 10.40 -7.30 -4.59
N GLU A 147 9.93 -7.01 -5.78
CA GLU A 147 10.73 -6.47 -6.86
C GLU A 147 10.82 -4.95 -6.72
N VAL A 148 12.00 -4.45 -6.37
CA VAL A 148 12.23 -3.01 -6.21
C VAL A 148 11.89 -2.30 -7.53
N PRO A 149 11.08 -1.23 -7.51
CA PRO A 149 10.79 -0.48 -8.74
C PRO A 149 12.05 0.06 -9.39
N ASP A 150 12.11 -0.04 -10.72
CA ASP A 150 13.16 0.57 -11.51
C ASP A 150 12.96 2.09 -11.62
N GLU A 151 14.01 2.82 -11.90
CA GLU A 151 13.97 4.29 -12.00
C GLU A 151 12.96 4.80 -13.04
N ASP A 152 12.70 4.03 -14.10
CA ASP A 152 11.71 4.38 -15.12
C ASP A 152 10.25 4.27 -14.63
N GLU A 153 10.01 3.52 -13.54
CA GLU A 153 8.70 3.38 -12.92
C GLU A 153 8.39 4.49 -11.91
N ILE A 154 9.42 5.02 -11.26
CA ILE A 154 9.29 5.87 -10.06
C ILE A 154 8.98 7.31 -10.46
N THR A 155 7.82 7.83 -10.01
CA THR A 155 7.51 9.26 -10.09
C THR A 155 8.15 10.02 -8.92
N VAL A 156 8.03 9.47 -7.71
CA VAL A 156 8.61 10.04 -6.48
C VAL A 156 9.28 8.93 -5.68
N ARG A 157 10.54 9.12 -5.32
CA ARG A 157 11.24 8.27 -4.35
C ARG A 157 11.23 8.95 -2.99
N VAL A 158 10.71 8.28 -1.98
CA VAL A 158 10.72 8.74 -0.59
C VAL A 158 11.80 7.99 0.16
N THR A 159 12.82 8.70 0.59
CA THR A 159 13.93 8.14 1.36
C THR A 159 13.78 8.47 2.83
N PHE A 160 14.24 7.54 3.67
CA PHE A 160 14.35 7.77 5.10
C PHE A 160 15.60 8.59 5.41
N GLU A 161 15.43 9.82 5.90
CA GLU A 161 16.55 10.61 6.42
C GLU A 161 16.71 10.36 7.91
N ARG A 162 17.88 9.84 8.31
CA ARG A 162 18.26 9.88 9.73
C ARG A 162 18.32 11.33 10.15
N LYS A 163 17.42 11.75 11.02
CA LYS A 163 17.65 13.01 11.75
C LYS A 163 18.91 12.81 12.56
N SER A 164 19.96 13.54 12.20
CA SER A 164 21.17 13.65 13.02
C SER A 164 20.75 14.22 14.37
N SER A 165 20.92 13.42 15.40
CA SER A 165 20.68 13.83 16.79
C SER A 165 21.73 14.84 17.22
#